data_3387e153edff2ce32e439fde4c7f1197
#
_entry.id   3387e153edff2ce32e439fde4c7f1197
#
_cell.length_a   1.000
_cell.length_b   1.000
_cell.length_c   1.000
_cell.angle_alpha   90.00
_cell.angle_beta   90.00
_cell.angle_gamma   90.00
#
_symmetry.space_group_name_H-M   'P 1'
#
loop_
_entity.id
_entity.type
_entity.pdbx_description
1 polymer ?
#
loop_
_entity_poly.entity_id
_entity_poly.type
_entity_poly.pdbx_seq_one_letter_code
_entity_poly.pdbx_strand_id
1 'polypeptide(L)'
;MRIVTWNVNSLNARLDRVDEWLAYAKPDVLLMQETKMSAEQWPAEHFSDLGYGSAHHGQGQWNGVAILSKVGIEDVVLDFDDGAEPDRDARIITATCGGVRVASVYVPNGRSLDDEHYQYKLAWLARLKAHLEADSLADPAGRVLVGGDF
;
A
#
# COMPACT_ATOMS: atom_id res chain seq x y z
N MET A 1 1.45 -6.05 17.76
CA MET A 1 0.75 -5.58 16.54
C MET A 1 1.01 -6.57 15.41
N ARG A 2 -0.03 -7.03 14.72
CA ARG A 2 0.06 -7.96 13.59
C ARG A 2 -0.24 -7.20 12.29
N ILE A 3 0.77 -7.13 11.41
CA ILE A 3 0.68 -6.49 10.10
C ILE A 3 0.74 -7.60 9.06
N VAL A 4 -0.15 -7.55 8.08
CA VAL A 4 -0.27 -8.54 7.01
C VAL A 4 -0.25 -7.84 5.66
N THR A 5 0.30 -8.49 4.65
CA THR A 5 0.25 -8.04 3.26
C THR A 5 -0.51 -9.04 2.40
N TRP A 6 -1.30 -8.55 1.44
CA TRP A 6 -2.11 -9.38 0.55
C TRP A 6 -2.34 -8.71 -0.80
N ASN A 7 -1.79 -9.28 -1.85
CA ASN A 7 -2.20 -8.93 -3.20
C ASN A 7 -3.59 -9.54 -3.48
N VAL A 8 -4.61 -8.69 -3.52
CA VAL A 8 -6.01 -9.15 -3.66
C VAL A 8 -6.44 -9.38 -5.11
N ASN A 9 -5.64 -8.93 -6.09
CA ASN A 9 -5.94 -9.06 -7.52
C ASN A 9 -7.42 -8.75 -7.83
N SER A 10 -7.80 -7.49 -7.63
CA SER A 10 -9.16 -6.94 -7.65
C SER A 10 -9.90 -7.11 -6.32
N LEU A 11 -10.01 -6.03 -5.56
CA LEU A 11 -10.81 -6.01 -4.33
C LEU A 11 -12.28 -6.27 -4.62
N ASN A 12 -12.81 -5.69 -5.69
CA ASN A 12 -14.22 -5.86 -6.05
C ASN A 12 -14.60 -7.33 -6.26
N ALA A 13 -13.70 -8.09 -6.90
CA ALA A 13 -13.91 -9.53 -7.13
C ALA A 13 -13.74 -10.38 -5.85
N ARG A 14 -13.10 -9.85 -4.80
CA ARG A 14 -12.71 -10.59 -3.59
C ARG A 14 -13.20 -9.99 -2.30
N LEU A 15 -14.10 -9.01 -2.36
CA LEU A 15 -14.55 -8.30 -1.15
C LEU A 15 -15.10 -9.25 -0.09
N ASP A 16 -15.96 -10.19 -0.48
CA ASP A 16 -16.52 -11.18 0.44
C ASP A 16 -15.43 -12.03 1.10
N ARG A 17 -14.39 -12.41 0.37
CA ARG A 17 -13.26 -13.18 0.89
C ARG A 17 -12.39 -12.36 1.83
N VAL A 18 -12.22 -11.10 1.52
CA VAL A 18 -11.50 -10.15 2.40
C VAL A 18 -12.26 -9.99 3.71
N ASP A 19 -13.58 -9.83 3.65
CA ASP A 19 -14.44 -9.69 4.84
C ASP A 19 -14.39 -10.94 5.72
N GLU A 20 -14.57 -12.12 5.13
CA GLU A 20 -14.47 -13.39 5.85
C GLU A 20 -13.10 -13.53 6.54
N TRP A 21 -12.04 -13.16 5.83
CA TRP A 21 -10.68 -13.26 6.35
C TRP A 21 -10.41 -12.22 7.45
N LEU A 22 -10.89 -10.98 7.30
CA LEU A 22 -10.78 -9.94 8.33
C LEU A 22 -11.50 -10.35 9.62
N ALA A 23 -12.69 -10.96 9.49
CA ALA A 23 -13.45 -11.46 10.64
C ALA A 23 -12.73 -12.60 11.38
N TYR A 24 -12.05 -13.48 10.62
CA TYR A 24 -11.29 -14.61 11.16
C TYR A 24 -9.93 -14.16 11.72
N ALA A 25 -9.11 -13.52 10.89
CA ALA A 25 -7.71 -13.23 11.20
C ALA A 25 -7.54 -12.01 12.12
N LYS A 26 -8.45 -11.04 12.03
CA LYS A 26 -8.44 -9.79 12.81
C LYS A 26 -7.06 -9.13 12.89
N PRO A 27 -6.39 -8.86 11.74
CA PRO A 27 -5.10 -8.19 11.76
C PRO A 27 -5.24 -6.78 12.35
N ASP A 28 -4.14 -6.23 12.88
CA ASP A 28 -4.12 -4.82 13.29
C ASP A 28 -3.98 -3.91 12.08
N VAL A 29 -3.19 -4.34 11.08
CA VAL A 29 -2.99 -3.63 9.81
C VAL A 29 -2.99 -4.64 8.66
N LEU A 30 -3.66 -4.29 7.56
CA LEU A 30 -3.60 -5.02 6.29
C LEU A 30 -3.11 -4.10 5.18
N LEU A 31 -2.04 -4.49 4.52
CA LEU A 31 -1.47 -3.85 3.34
C LEU A 31 -1.97 -4.59 2.11
N MET A 32 -2.70 -3.90 1.21
CA MET A 32 -3.26 -4.51 0.00
C MET A 32 -2.53 -4.03 -1.24
N GLN A 33 -2.43 -4.91 -2.25
CA GLN A 33 -1.95 -4.60 -3.58
C GLN A 33 -2.95 -5.09 -4.62
N GLU A 34 -2.92 -4.49 -5.80
CA GLU A 34 -3.82 -4.73 -6.91
C GLU A 34 -5.31 -4.61 -6.52
N THR A 35 -5.66 -3.49 -5.90
CA THR A 35 -7.07 -3.19 -5.57
C THR A 35 -7.94 -3.02 -6.81
N LYS A 36 -7.34 -2.56 -7.93
CA LYS A 36 -7.98 -2.40 -9.25
C LYS A 36 -9.27 -1.61 -9.21
N MET A 37 -9.24 -0.47 -8.53
CA MET A 37 -10.36 0.47 -8.45
C MET A 37 -9.88 1.91 -8.35
N SER A 38 -10.76 2.84 -8.73
CA SER A 38 -10.49 4.28 -8.58
C SER A 38 -10.68 4.73 -7.12
N ALA A 39 -10.27 5.96 -6.82
CA ALA A 39 -10.46 6.53 -5.50
C ALA A 39 -11.95 6.62 -5.12
N GLU A 40 -12.82 6.94 -6.08
CA GLU A 40 -14.27 7.08 -5.86
C GLU A 40 -14.94 5.73 -5.58
N GLN A 41 -14.38 4.63 -6.09
CA GLN A 41 -14.91 3.28 -5.90
C GLN A 41 -14.49 2.66 -4.57
N TRP A 42 -13.51 3.25 -3.87
CA TRP A 42 -12.98 2.69 -2.63
C TRP A 42 -14.05 2.64 -1.53
N PRO A 43 -14.34 1.46 -0.95
CA PRO A 43 -15.43 1.28 0.01
C PRO A 43 -15.01 1.63 1.45
N ALA A 44 -14.64 2.90 1.70
CA ALA A 44 -14.13 3.34 3.00
C ALA A 44 -15.14 3.12 4.15
N GLU A 45 -16.43 3.40 3.92
CA GLU A 45 -17.47 3.21 4.93
C GLU A 45 -17.65 1.74 5.28
N HIS A 46 -17.59 0.85 4.28
CA HIS A 46 -17.67 -0.59 4.51
C HIS A 46 -16.59 -1.08 5.47
N PHE A 47 -15.33 -0.66 5.25
CA PHE A 47 -14.24 -1.03 6.15
C PHE A 47 -14.36 -0.36 7.53
N SER A 48 -14.86 0.87 7.57
CA SER A 48 -15.16 1.56 8.84
C SER A 48 -16.18 0.80 9.68
N ASP A 49 -17.23 0.26 9.06
CA ASP A 49 -18.24 -0.57 9.73
C ASP A 49 -17.64 -1.88 10.28
N LEU A 50 -16.57 -2.38 9.67
CA LEU A 50 -15.81 -3.53 10.16
C LEU A 50 -14.73 -3.16 11.20
N GLY A 51 -14.64 -1.89 11.58
CA GLY A 51 -13.71 -1.38 12.60
C GLY A 51 -12.31 -1.02 12.06
N TYR A 52 -12.17 -0.86 10.75
CA TYR A 52 -10.90 -0.45 10.12
C TYR A 52 -10.99 0.95 9.50
N GLY A 53 -10.10 1.84 9.93
CA GLY A 53 -9.77 3.01 9.12
C GLY A 53 -9.05 2.57 7.85
N SER A 54 -9.14 3.35 6.79
CA SER A 54 -8.52 2.98 5.52
C SER A 54 -7.92 4.16 4.77
N ALA A 55 -6.90 3.88 3.97
CA ALA A 55 -6.35 4.78 2.97
C ALA A 55 -6.10 4.00 1.68
N HIS A 56 -6.34 4.64 0.54
CA HIS A 56 -6.26 4.01 -0.77
C HIS A 56 -5.63 4.95 -1.79
N HIS A 57 -4.74 4.41 -2.61
CA HIS A 57 -4.19 5.05 -3.79
C HIS A 57 -4.49 4.17 -5.00
N GLY A 58 -5.38 4.63 -5.90
CA GLY A 58 -5.86 3.86 -7.04
C GLY A 58 -6.03 4.69 -8.28
N GLN A 59 -6.08 4.03 -9.44
CA GLN A 59 -6.15 4.66 -10.75
C GLN A 59 -7.21 4.03 -11.68
N GLY A 60 -7.99 3.07 -11.19
CA GLY A 60 -9.01 2.35 -11.94
C GLY A 60 -8.71 0.85 -12.02
N GLN A 61 -8.94 0.24 -13.19
CA GLN A 61 -8.88 -1.23 -13.37
C GLN A 61 -7.49 -1.87 -13.23
N TRP A 62 -6.43 -1.09 -13.06
CA TRP A 62 -5.06 -1.56 -12.93
C TRP A 62 -4.42 -1.05 -11.64
N ASN A 63 -3.44 -1.83 -11.13
CA ASN A 63 -2.65 -1.43 -9.97
C ASN A 63 -3.53 -1.13 -8.72
N GLY A 64 -3.13 -0.19 -7.91
CA GLY A 64 -3.83 0.24 -6.70
C GLY A 64 -3.30 -0.44 -5.44
N VAL A 65 -3.05 0.37 -4.44
CA VAL A 65 -2.55 -0.06 -3.12
C VAL A 65 -3.40 0.55 -2.01
N ALA A 66 -3.52 -0.17 -0.90
CA ALA A 66 -4.29 0.32 0.24
C ALA A 66 -3.71 -0.14 1.58
N ILE A 67 -4.12 0.57 2.62
CA ILE A 67 -3.84 0.24 4.01
C ILE A 67 -5.17 0.22 4.76
N LEU A 68 -5.48 -0.88 5.45
CA LEU A 68 -6.52 -0.94 6.47
C LEU A 68 -5.85 -1.00 7.85
N SER A 69 -6.38 -0.26 8.83
CA SER A 69 -5.84 -0.25 10.18
C SER A 69 -6.96 -0.12 11.22
N LYS A 70 -6.92 -0.95 12.26
CA LYS A 70 -7.77 -0.78 13.45
C LYS A 70 -7.04 -0.15 14.65
N VAL A 71 -5.77 0.23 14.44
CA VAL A 71 -4.92 0.86 15.47
C VAL A 71 -4.60 2.32 15.15
N GLY A 72 -5.43 2.95 14.33
CA GLY A 72 -5.24 4.31 13.84
C GLY A 72 -4.54 4.35 12.49
N ILE A 73 -4.80 5.40 11.73
CA ILE A 73 -4.15 5.67 10.46
C ILE A 73 -3.96 7.18 10.31
N GLU A 74 -2.71 7.61 10.23
CA GLU A 74 -2.30 9.02 10.24
C GLU A 74 -1.20 9.26 9.21
N ASP A 75 -0.96 10.50 8.87
CA ASP A 75 0.13 10.94 7.97
C ASP A 75 0.19 10.13 6.67
N VAL A 76 -0.98 10.01 6.01
CA VAL A 76 -1.10 9.28 4.75
C VAL A 76 -0.38 10.02 3.64
N VAL A 77 0.49 9.31 2.94
CA VAL A 77 1.19 9.78 1.74
C VAL A 77 0.86 8.87 0.57
N LEU A 78 0.32 9.46 -0.49
CA LEU A 78 0.06 8.78 -1.76
C LEU A 78 1.26 8.98 -2.67
N ASP A 79 1.69 7.90 -3.34
CA ASP A 79 2.91 7.90 -4.13
C ASP A 79 4.16 8.21 -3.26
N PHE A 80 5.27 8.56 -3.87
CA PHE A 80 6.52 8.86 -3.15
C PHE A 80 6.53 10.24 -2.50
N ASP A 81 5.83 11.22 -3.09
CA ASP A 81 5.81 12.63 -2.65
C ASP A 81 7.23 13.19 -2.38
N ASP A 82 8.17 12.86 -3.25
CA ASP A 82 9.59 13.17 -3.14
C ASP A 82 10.02 14.43 -3.92
N GLY A 83 9.04 15.19 -4.41
CA GLY A 83 9.25 16.40 -5.21
C GLY A 83 9.57 16.14 -6.69
N ALA A 84 9.73 14.88 -7.09
CA ALA A 84 9.81 14.47 -8.48
C ALA A 84 8.41 14.32 -9.10
N GLU A 85 8.35 14.08 -10.42
CA GLU A 85 7.09 13.75 -11.08
C GLU A 85 6.44 12.52 -10.40
N PRO A 86 5.12 12.55 -10.17
CA PRO A 86 4.41 11.38 -9.65
C PRO A 86 4.65 10.15 -10.51
N ASP A 87 4.64 8.97 -9.88
CA ASP A 87 4.67 7.72 -10.63
C ASP A 87 3.42 7.62 -11.51
N ARG A 88 3.59 7.09 -12.70
CA ARG A 88 2.48 6.84 -13.64
C ARG A 88 1.44 5.86 -13.10
N ASP A 89 1.85 5.00 -12.16
CA ASP A 89 1.04 3.93 -11.59
C ASP A 89 0.86 4.09 -10.08
N ALA A 90 -0.31 3.70 -9.57
CA ALA A 90 -0.63 3.67 -8.15
C ALA A 90 0.00 2.42 -7.50
N ARG A 91 1.26 2.53 -7.03
CA ARG A 91 2.08 1.40 -6.56
C ARG A 91 2.59 1.52 -5.13
N ILE A 92 2.48 2.69 -4.50
CA ILE A 92 2.91 2.90 -3.12
C ILE A 92 1.94 3.81 -2.38
N ILE A 93 1.63 3.43 -1.15
CA ILE A 93 0.97 4.27 -0.17
C ILE A 93 1.62 4.04 1.18
N THR A 94 1.84 5.11 1.92
CA THR A 94 2.49 5.09 3.22
C THR A 94 1.59 5.75 4.26
N ALA A 95 1.58 5.23 5.48
CA ALA A 95 0.84 5.83 6.61
C ALA A 95 1.49 5.45 7.93
N THR A 96 1.12 6.15 9.00
CA THR A 96 1.47 5.78 10.37
C THR A 96 0.31 5.03 11.00
N CYS A 97 0.54 3.80 11.43
CA CYS A 97 -0.46 2.91 12.04
C CYS A 97 0.02 2.45 13.41
N GLY A 98 -0.66 2.86 14.47
CA GLY A 98 -0.27 2.49 15.84
C GLY A 98 1.17 2.86 16.19
N GLY A 99 1.67 3.97 15.67
CA GLY A 99 3.02 4.48 15.88
C GLY A 99 4.10 3.76 15.05
N VAL A 100 3.73 2.97 14.05
CA VAL A 100 4.65 2.37 13.08
C VAL A 100 4.40 2.96 11.71
N ARG A 101 5.45 3.43 11.04
CA ARG A 101 5.39 3.88 9.66
C ARG A 101 5.32 2.68 8.74
N VAL A 102 4.24 2.51 7.99
CA VAL A 102 4.02 1.36 7.12
C VAL A 102 3.86 1.79 5.67
N ALA A 103 4.47 1.06 4.75
CA ALA A 103 4.29 1.24 3.32
C ALA A 103 3.71 -0.01 2.69
N SER A 104 2.61 0.13 1.94
CA SER A 104 2.08 -0.92 1.04
C SER A 104 2.62 -0.68 -0.35
N VAL A 105 3.33 -1.65 -0.92
CA VAL A 105 4.00 -1.50 -2.20
C VAL A 105 3.59 -2.60 -3.19
N TYR A 106 3.45 -2.20 -4.46
CA TYR A 106 3.30 -3.07 -5.61
C TYR A 106 4.41 -2.77 -6.62
N VAL A 107 5.52 -3.49 -6.46
CA VAL A 107 6.74 -3.24 -7.23
C VAL A 107 6.50 -3.54 -8.72
N PRO A 108 6.97 -2.69 -9.65
CA PRO A 108 6.83 -2.97 -11.08
C PRO A 108 7.43 -4.31 -11.46
N ASN A 109 6.73 -5.08 -12.31
CA ASN A 109 7.31 -6.27 -12.90
C ASN A 109 8.36 -5.88 -13.95
N GLY A 110 9.59 -6.35 -13.80
CA GLY A 110 10.68 -6.04 -14.72
C GLY A 110 10.61 -6.80 -16.05
N ARG A 111 9.74 -7.81 -16.15
CA ARG A 111 9.56 -8.69 -17.33
C ARG A 111 10.84 -9.41 -17.71
N SER A 112 11.71 -8.79 -18.53
CA SER A 112 13.01 -9.36 -18.90
C SER A 112 14.10 -8.29 -18.81
N LEU A 113 15.37 -8.71 -18.78
CA LEU A 113 16.52 -7.80 -18.66
C LEU A 113 16.61 -6.77 -19.79
N ASP A 114 16.12 -7.11 -20.98
CA ASP A 114 16.13 -6.25 -22.17
C ASP A 114 14.86 -5.39 -22.32
N ASP A 115 13.86 -5.53 -21.39
CA ASP A 115 12.62 -4.77 -21.42
C ASP A 115 12.80 -3.41 -20.73
N GLU A 116 12.14 -2.38 -21.26
CA GLU A 116 12.10 -1.05 -20.62
C GLU A 116 11.51 -1.09 -19.21
N HIS A 117 10.60 -2.04 -18.95
CA HIS A 117 10.05 -2.29 -17.62
C HIS A 117 11.11 -2.69 -16.58
N TYR A 118 12.20 -3.33 -17.01
CA TYR A 118 13.29 -3.64 -16.09
C TYR A 118 13.98 -2.37 -15.58
N GLN A 119 14.24 -1.40 -16.46
CA GLN A 119 14.79 -0.10 -16.07
C GLN A 119 13.82 0.68 -15.20
N TYR A 120 12.53 0.65 -15.53
CA TYR A 120 11.49 1.23 -14.69
C TYR A 120 11.49 0.61 -13.28
N LYS A 121 11.54 -0.72 -13.18
CA LYS A 121 11.64 -1.41 -11.88
C LYS A 121 12.85 -0.95 -11.08
N LEU A 122 14.02 -0.86 -11.68
CA LEU A 122 15.24 -0.43 -11.00
C LEU A 122 15.16 1.01 -10.50
N ALA A 123 14.67 1.93 -11.33
CA ALA A 123 14.45 3.33 -10.95
C ALA A 123 13.42 3.45 -9.83
N TRP A 124 12.34 2.69 -9.90
CA TRP A 124 11.29 2.65 -8.89
C TRP A 124 11.82 2.15 -7.54
N LEU A 125 12.62 1.07 -7.54
CA LEU A 125 13.26 0.53 -6.34
C LEU A 125 14.26 1.53 -5.72
N ALA A 126 14.96 2.33 -6.55
CA ALA A 126 15.83 3.39 -6.05
C ALA A 126 15.02 4.50 -5.34
N ARG A 127 13.85 4.89 -5.87
CA ARG A 127 12.93 5.82 -5.20
C ARG A 127 12.39 5.23 -3.90
N LEU A 128 11.99 3.95 -3.91
CA LEU A 128 11.53 3.27 -2.70
C LEU A 128 12.60 3.27 -1.61
N LYS A 129 13.84 2.96 -1.96
CA LYS A 129 14.96 3.00 -1.00
C LYS A 129 15.09 4.39 -0.37
N ALA A 130 15.12 5.44 -1.18
CA ALA A 130 15.24 6.83 -0.69
C ALA A 130 14.06 7.22 0.21
N HIS A 131 12.83 6.82 -0.15
CA HIS A 131 11.61 7.07 0.62
C HIS A 131 11.68 6.40 2.01
N LEU A 132 12.06 5.13 2.06
CA LEU A 132 12.19 4.39 3.33
C LEU A 132 13.34 4.94 4.21
N GLU A 133 14.45 5.37 3.62
CA GLU A 133 15.54 6.02 4.34
C GLU A 133 15.08 7.35 4.96
N ALA A 134 14.32 8.16 4.23
CA ALA A 134 13.77 9.42 4.73
C ALA A 134 12.80 9.18 5.91
N ASP A 135 11.88 8.22 5.77
CA ASP A 135 10.95 7.83 6.85
C ASP A 135 11.70 7.31 8.09
N SER A 136 12.74 6.50 7.88
CA SER A 136 13.56 5.96 8.97
C SER A 136 14.33 7.05 9.72
N LEU A 137 14.81 8.07 9.01
CA LEU A 137 15.49 9.22 9.62
C LEU A 137 14.52 10.13 10.37
N ALA A 138 13.27 10.21 9.93
CA ALA A 138 12.22 11.01 10.55
C ALA A 138 11.67 10.39 11.84
N ASP A 139 11.72 9.06 12.00
CA ASP A 139 11.32 8.35 13.23
C ASP A 139 12.55 8.02 14.08
N PRO A 140 12.74 8.69 15.25
CA PRO A 140 13.87 8.39 16.15
C PRO A 140 13.92 6.96 16.65
N ALA A 141 12.77 6.25 16.63
CA ALA A 141 12.66 4.83 16.99
C ALA A 141 12.91 3.89 15.82
N GLY A 142 13.03 4.40 14.58
CA GLY A 142 13.29 3.65 13.37
C GLY A 142 12.23 2.60 13.03
N ARG A 143 10.97 2.84 13.42
CA ARG A 143 9.86 1.91 13.26
C ARG A 143 9.22 2.04 11.88
N VAL A 144 9.94 1.62 10.86
CA VAL A 144 9.47 1.61 9.47
C VAL A 144 9.32 0.16 9.00
N LEU A 145 8.20 -0.13 8.33
CA LEU A 145 7.92 -1.43 7.76
C LEU A 145 7.42 -1.26 6.33
N VAL A 146 8.00 -2.00 5.41
CA VAL A 146 7.48 -2.14 4.04
C VAL A 146 6.96 -3.55 3.84
N GLY A 147 5.78 -3.65 3.30
CA GLY A 147 5.17 -4.92 2.92
C GLY A 147 4.49 -4.80 1.56
N GLY A 148 4.50 -5.87 0.79
CA GLY A 148 3.90 -5.81 -0.53
C GLY A 148 4.25 -6.97 -1.43
N ASP A 149 4.07 -6.73 -2.72
CA ASP A 149 4.36 -7.65 -3.82
C ASP A 149 5.60 -7.15 -4.58
N PHE A 150 6.72 -7.90 -4.46
CA PHE A 150 8.06 -7.53 -4.95
C PHE A 150 8.43 -8.22 -6.25
#